data_3c9466291fdfa992c43ca7b9c40fef42
#
_entry.id   3c9466291fdfa992c43ca7b9c40fef42
#
_cell.length_a   1.000
_cell.length_b   1.000
_cell.length_c   1.000
_cell.angle_alpha   90.00
_cell.angle_beta   90.00
_cell.angle_gamma   90.00
#
_symmetry.space_group_name_H-M   'P 1'
#
loop_
_entity.id
_entity.type
_entity.pdbx_description
1 polymer ?
#
loop_
_entity_poly.entity_id
_entity_poly.type
_entity_poly.pdbx_seq_one_letter_code
_entity_poly.pdbx_strand_id
1 'polypeptide(L)'
;GKPSTERKAMQPNRLWFLCLLFLCGLVPACLGNLRLTVLYDQTDELKAGDRIIWQEQTIGVVQNVEADATGRVAAQLQIKGDFREKVTDKSRFLIQADPQHYWQKHIEMFNLAEGGEPLPNGAEVEGSTYLSLQVERGSRGLAAWSQLLLQELERWQKELSQLPEEEWYKELERQMDYWLSELGQAGVETRRHFREEVLPRLEEAVRELKRRLRELHKEKDADILEIKLEELKRI
;
A
#
# COMPACT_ATOMS: atom_id res chain seq x y z
N GLY A 1 -43.75 -79.50 27.24
CA GLY A 1 -43.75 -78.43 26.31
C GLY A 1 -42.96 -77.24 26.87
N LYS A 2 -41.77 -77.03 26.35
CA LYS A 2 -41.00 -75.78 26.61
C LYS A 2 -41.18 -74.80 25.42
N PRO A 3 -41.47 -73.52 25.60
CA PRO A 3 -41.40 -72.58 24.51
C PRO A 3 -39.98 -72.05 24.37
N SER A 4 -39.48 -72.18 23.15
CA SER A 4 -38.20 -71.63 22.68
C SER A 4 -38.34 -70.14 22.49
N THR A 5 -37.52 -69.39 23.25
CA THR A 5 -37.43 -67.93 23.15
C THR A 5 -36.46 -67.58 21.99
N GLU A 6 -36.94 -67.21 20.81
CA GLU A 6 -36.14 -66.63 19.75
C GLU A 6 -35.70 -65.18 20.13
N ARG A 7 -34.39 -64.99 20.31
CA ARG A 7 -33.80 -63.64 20.42
C ARG A 7 -33.65 -63.10 19.02
N LYS A 8 -34.49 -62.14 18.67
CA LYS A 8 -34.36 -61.34 17.46
C LYS A 8 -33.11 -60.43 17.63
N ALA A 9 -32.06 -60.76 16.89
CA ALA A 9 -30.89 -59.89 16.79
C ALA A 9 -31.27 -58.61 16.09
N MET A 10 -31.15 -57.51 16.81
CA MET A 10 -31.38 -56.16 16.32
C MET A 10 -30.19 -55.76 15.44
N GLN A 11 -30.40 -55.71 14.14
CA GLN A 11 -29.40 -55.21 13.19
C GLN A 11 -29.21 -53.70 13.43
N PRO A 12 -27.98 -53.21 13.55
CA PRO A 12 -27.74 -51.78 13.71
C PRO A 12 -28.05 -51.11 12.32
N ASN A 13 -28.95 -50.09 12.38
CA ASN A 13 -29.38 -49.30 11.24
C ASN A 13 -28.18 -48.69 10.53
N ARG A 14 -27.89 -49.22 9.33
CA ARG A 14 -26.87 -48.65 8.39
C ARG A 14 -27.15 -47.21 8.02
N LEU A 15 -28.35 -46.70 8.25
CA LEU A 15 -28.69 -45.30 7.99
C LEU A 15 -28.05 -44.33 9.01
N TRP A 16 -27.77 -44.77 10.21
CA TRP A 16 -27.17 -43.84 11.23
C TRP A 16 -25.68 -43.59 10.98
N PHE A 17 -24.98 -44.56 10.40
CA PHE A 17 -23.59 -44.39 9.98
C PHE A 17 -23.44 -43.45 8.78
N LEU A 18 -24.41 -43.37 7.88
CA LEU A 18 -24.42 -42.41 6.75
C LEU A 18 -24.71 -40.99 7.17
N CYS A 19 -25.52 -40.74 8.19
CA CYS A 19 -25.75 -39.41 8.75
C CYS A 19 -24.53 -38.86 9.50
N LEU A 20 -23.73 -39.73 10.16
CA LEU A 20 -22.51 -39.26 10.88
C LEU A 20 -21.37 -38.87 9.94
N LEU A 21 -21.31 -39.46 8.74
CA LEU A 21 -20.32 -39.08 7.68
C LEU A 21 -20.66 -37.78 6.96
N PHE A 22 -21.95 -37.37 6.95
CA PHE A 22 -22.35 -36.12 6.30
C PHE A 22 -22.23 -34.89 7.21
N LEU A 23 -22.09 -35.08 8.54
CA LEU A 23 -21.94 -33.98 9.50
C LEU A 23 -20.49 -33.55 9.70
N CYS A 24 -19.51 -34.30 9.17
CA CYS A 24 -18.08 -33.95 9.23
C CYS A 24 -17.60 -33.03 8.11
N GLY A 25 -18.48 -32.64 7.16
CA GLY A 25 -18.13 -31.86 5.96
C GLY A 25 -18.26 -30.34 6.10
N LEU A 26 -18.74 -29.80 7.22
CA LEU A 26 -18.93 -28.36 7.44
C LEU A 26 -18.11 -27.88 8.64
N VAL A 27 -16.81 -28.15 8.66
CA VAL A 27 -15.90 -27.34 9.44
C VAL A 27 -15.69 -26.06 8.60
N PRO A 28 -16.21 -24.89 9.00
CA PRO A 28 -15.76 -23.66 8.40
C PRO A 28 -14.25 -23.65 8.68
N ALA A 29 -13.45 -23.77 7.62
CA ALA A 29 -12.03 -23.49 7.73
C ALA A 29 -11.95 -22.06 8.26
N CYS A 30 -11.70 -21.89 9.56
CA CYS A 30 -11.29 -20.61 10.11
C CYS A 30 -10.00 -20.27 9.39
N LEU A 31 -10.12 -19.55 8.28
CA LEU A 31 -9.00 -19.02 7.54
C LEU A 31 -8.29 -18.06 8.50
N GLY A 32 -7.25 -18.58 9.15
CA GLY A 32 -6.43 -17.77 10.04
C GLY A 32 -5.88 -16.56 9.28
N ASN A 33 -5.60 -15.48 9.99
CA ASN A 33 -5.02 -14.28 9.40
C ASN A 33 -3.75 -14.63 8.62
N LEU A 34 -3.58 -13.99 7.45
CA LEU A 34 -2.39 -14.09 6.65
C LEU A 34 -1.34 -13.12 7.19
N ARG A 35 -0.12 -13.61 7.41
CA ARG A 35 1.03 -12.79 7.78
C ARG A 35 1.97 -12.70 6.59
N LEU A 36 2.45 -11.50 6.31
CA LEU A 36 3.40 -11.20 5.23
C LEU A 36 4.46 -10.24 5.77
N THR A 37 5.64 -10.28 5.17
CA THR A 37 6.67 -9.27 5.32
C THR A 37 6.82 -8.54 4.01
N VAL A 38 6.65 -7.21 4.02
CA VAL A 38 6.87 -6.38 2.84
C VAL A 38 8.12 -5.55 3.04
N LEU A 39 9.05 -5.62 2.09
CA LEU A 39 10.34 -4.93 2.13
C LEU A 39 10.25 -3.63 1.34
N TYR A 40 10.54 -2.51 1.99
CA TYR A 40 10.59 -1.18 1.39
C TYR A 40 11.99 -0.60 1.50
N ASP A 41 12.38 0.24 0.56
CA ASP A 41 13.64 0.99 0.65
C ASP A 41 13.53 2.15 1.66
N GLN A 42 12.31 2.68 1.86
CA GLN A 42 12.01 3.73 2.84
C GLN A 42 10.62 3.49 3.44
N THR A 43 10.40 3.94 4.67
CA THR A 43 9.10 3.74 5.37
C THR A 43 8.11 4.87 5.24
N ASP A 44 8.55 6.06 4.88
CA ASP A 44 7.69 7.25 4.87
C ASP A 44 6.83 7.39 6.15
N GLU A 45 7.42 7.11 7.31
CA GLU A 45 6.75 7.15 8.62
C GLU A 45 5.66 6.08 8.84
N LEU A 46 5.65 5.00 8.06
CA LEU A 46 4.79 3.85 8.32
C LEU A 46 5.08 3.26 9.70
N LYS A 47 4.04 2.93 10.46
CA LYS A 47 4.16 2.42 11.83
C LYS A 47 3.19 1.30 12.14
N ALA A 48 3.44 0.59 13.23
CA ALA A 48 2.52 -0.40 13.75
C ALA A 48 1.15 0.23 14.04
N GLY A 49 0.09 -0.45 13.64
CA GLY A 49 -1.30 0.00 13.75
C GLY A 49 -1.83 0.67 12.48
N ASP A 50 -0.98 1.06 11.53
CA ASP A 50 -1.42 1.61 10.26
C ASP A 50 -2.24 0.59 9.47
N ARG A 51 -3.24 1.08 8.75
CA ARG A 51 -4.21 0.24 8.05
C ARG A 51 -3.65 -0.33 6.75
N ILE A 52 -4.13 -1.51 6.38
CA ILE A 52 -3.97 -2.04 5.03
C ILE A 52 -5.32 -1.95 4.35
N ILE A 53 -5.37 -1.26 3.22
CA ILE A 53 -6.60 -0.95 2.49
C ILE A 53 -6.56 -1.65 1.12
N TRP A 54 -7.68 -2.22 0.72
CA TRP A 54 -7.94 -2.76 -0.60
C TRP A 54 -9.36 -2.42 -1.04
N GLN A 55 -9.51 -1.77 -2.20
CA GLN A 55 -10.81 -1.32 -2.70
C GLN A 55 -11.62 -0.57 -1.62
N GLU A 56 -11.00 0.42 -0.98
CA GLU A 56 -11.59 1.25 0.09
C GLU A 56 -11.94 0.50 1.39
N GLN A 57 -11.64 -0.79 1.48
CA GLN A 57 -11.90 -1.61 2.66
C GLN A 57 -10.63 -1.86 3.47
N THR A 58 -10.71 -1.73 4.78
CA THR A 58 -9.61 -2.11 5.68
C THR A 58 -9.54 -3.63 5.79
N ILE A 59 -8.56 -4.22 5.13
CA ILE A 59 -8.33 -5.66 5.06
C ILE A 59 -7.34 -6.18 6.11
N GLY A 60 -6.60 -5.29 6.77
CA GLY A 60 -5.57 -5.67 7.73
C GLY A 60 -4.92 -4.48 8.41
N VAL A 61 -3.85 -4.77 9.14
CA VAL A 61 -3.03 -3.78 9.86
C VAL A 61 -1.55 -4.11 9.77
N VAL A 62 -0.71 -3.10 9.85
CA VAL A 62 0.74 -3.23 10.04
C VAL A 62 0.98 -3.65 11.49
N GLN A 63 1.66 -4.79 11.71
CA GLN A 63 1.97 -5.30 13.03
C GLN A 63 3.24 -4.70 13.59
N ASN A 64 4.25 -4.58 12.76
CA ASN A 64 5.57 -4.10 13.12
C ASN A 64 6.29 -3.50 11.91
N VAL A 65 7.22 -2.59 12.16
CA VAL A 65 8.08 -1.98 11.15
C VAL A 65 9.49 -1.93 11.72
N GLU A 66 10.43 -2.61 11.08
CA GLU A 66 11.82 -2.71 11.52
C GLU A 66 12.77 -2.46 10.35
N ALA A 67 13.88 -1.76 10.61
CA ALA A 67 14.96 -1.69 9.63
C ALA A 67 15.74 -3.00 9.65
N ASP A 68 16.01 -3.56 8.46
CA ASP A 68 16.88 -4.71 8.34
C ASP A 68 18.38 -4.31 8.43
N ALA A 69 19.26 -5.32 8.40
CA ALA A 69 20.71 -5.10 8.49
C ALA A 69 21.29 -4.33 7.28
N THR A 70 20.54 -4.20 6.19
CA THR A 70 20.93 -3.49 4.96
C THR A 70 20.42 -2.04 4.94
N GLY A 71 19.61 -1.64 5.94
CA GLY A 71 18.95 -0.35 6.01
C GLY A 71 17.60 -0.31 5.28
N ARG A 72 17.15 -1.44 4.69
CA ARG A 72 15.79 -1.58 4.17
C ARG A 72 14.81 -1.77 5.30
N VAL A 73 13.58 -1.48 5.05
CA VAL A 73 12.53 -1.55 6.06
C VAL A 73 11.60 -2.73 5.79
N ALA A 74 11.51 -3.62 6.78
CA ALA A 74 10.60 -4.76 6.78
C ALA A 74 9.32 -4.39 7.54
N ALA A 75 8.21 -4.29 6.82
CA ALA A 75 6.88 -4.12 7.40
C ALA A 75 6.19 -5.48 7.53
N GLN A 76 5.89 -5.89 8.76
CA GLN A 76 5.14 -7.10 9.05
C GLN A 76 3.64 -6.80 8.99
N LEU A 77 2.94 -7.43 8.07
CA LEU A 77 1.52 -7.22 7.80
C LEU A 77 0.70 -8.37 8.36
N GLN A 78 -0.47 -8.03 8.90
CA GLN A 78 -1.50 -8.99 9.25
C GLN A 78 -2.77 -8.69 8.48
N ILE A 79 -3.15 -9.58 7.58
CA ILE A 79 -4.35 -9.48 6.75
C ILE A 79 -5.41 -10.43 7.30
N LYS A 80 -6.65 -9.96 7.38
CA LYS A 80 -7.80 -10.74 7.85
C LYS A 80 -8.01 -11.96 6.96
N GLY A 81 -8.38 -13.08 7.57
CA GLY A 81 -8.56 -14.37 6.90
C GLY A 81 -9.50 -14.31 5.71
N ASP A 82 -10.56 -13.51 5.77
CA ASP A 82 -11.56 -13.35 4.70
C ASP A 82 -10.96 -12.78 3.39
N PHE A 83 -9.82 -12.10 3.49
CA PHE A 83 -9.13 -11.51 2.34
C PHE A 83 -7.90 -12.32 1.89
N ARG A 84 -7.59 -13.42 2.56
CA ARG A 84 -6.40 -14.23 2.29
C ARG A 84 -6.26 -14.63 0.82
N GLU A 85 -7.36 -15.08 0.21
CA GLU A 85 -7.39 -15.51 -1.20
C GLU A 85 -7.28 -14.36 -2.21
N LYS A 86 -7.47 -13.11 -1.74
CA LYS A 86 -7.32 -11.92 -2.56
C LYS A 86 -5.88 -11.41 -2.63
N VAL A 87 -5.02 -11.92 -1.74
CA VAL A 87 -3.60 -11.59 -1.66
C VAL A 87 -2.81 -12.63 -2.41
N THR A 88 -2.37 -12.28 -3.60
CA THR A 88 -1.73 -13.21 -4.54
C THR A 88 -0.35 -12.71 -4.97
N ASP A 89 0.36 -13.49 -5.75
CA ASP A 89 1.62 -13.10 -6.41
C ASP A 89 1.48 -11.86 -7.33
N LYS A 90 0.24 -11.48 -7.67
CA LYS A 90 -0.07 -10.25 -8.42
C LYS A 90 -0.36 -9.05 -7.54
N SER A 91 -0.42 -9.25 -6.22
CA SER A 91 -0.65 -8.15 -5.28
C SER A 91 0.58 -7.28 -5.13
N ARG A 92 0.36 -5.97 -5.03
CA ARG A 92 1.37 -4.96 -4.76
C ARG A 92 0.94 -4.13 -3.57
N PHE A 93 1.90 -3.71 -2.78
CA PHE A 93 1.70 -3.00 -1.52
C PHE A 93 2.42 -1.66 -1.57
N LEU A 94 1.66 -0.58 -1.52
CA LEU A 94 2.13 0.78 -1.65
C LEU A 94 1.87 1.58 -0.38
N ILE A 95 2.88 2.26 0.16
CA ILE A 95 2.69 3.18 1.28
C ILE A 95 2.10 4.49 0.75
N GLN A 96 1.02 4.95 1.38
CA GLN A 96 0.33 6.19 1.01
C GLN A 96 -0.04 7.01 2.25
N ALA A 97 -0.28 8.31 2.06
CA ALA A 97 -0.93 9.13 3.08
C ALA A 97 -2.38 8.66 3.29
N ASP A 98 -2.83 8.59 4.53
CA ASP A 98 -4.21 8.21 4.82
C ASP A 98 -5.18 9.30 4.34
N PRO A 99 -6.18 8.97 3.51
CA PRO A 99 -7.08 9.96 2.95
C PRO A 99 -7.96 10.67 3.98
N GLN A 100 -8.11 10.08 5.17
CA GLN A 100 -8.89 10.64 6.29
C GLN A 100 -8.02 11.36 7.32
N HIS A 101 -6.72 11.01 7.38
CA HIS A 101 -5.76 11.53 8.35
C HIS A 101 -4.40 11.72 7.67
N TYR A 102 -4.13 12.85 7.08
CA TYR A 102 -2.94 13.15 6.26
C TYR A 102 -1.58 12.87 6.92
N TRP A 103 -1.52 12.96 8.25
CA TRP A 103 -0.33 12.62 9.05
C TRP A 103 -0.21 11.15 9.42
N GLN A 104 -1.16 10.32 8.98
CA GLN A 104 -1.07 8.87 9.11
C GLN A 104 -0.77 8.27 7.75
N LYS A 105 -0.07 7.14 7.78
CA LYS A 105 0.17 6.35 6.60
C LYS A 105 -0.74 5.13 6.59
N HIS A 106 -0.93 4.58 5.43
CA HIS A 106 -1.56 3.28 5.25
C HIS A 106 -0.86 2.54 4.12
N ILE A 107 -1.08 1.24 4.06
CA ILE A 107 -0.66 0.44 2.91
C ILE A 107 -1.88 0.22 2.03
N GLU A 108 -1.82 0.69 0.79
CA GLU A 108 -2.80 0.35 -0.23
C GLU A 108 -2.35 -0.92 -0.97
N MET A 109 -3.23 -1.92 -1.02
CA MET A 109 -3.01 -3.13 -1.80
C MET A 109 -3.68 -3.03 -3.16
N PHE A 110 -2.95 -3.36 -4.21
CA PHE A 110 -3.46 -3.43 -5.58
C PHE A 110 -3.19 -4.79 -6.17
N ASN A 111 -4.11 -5.30 -6.99
CA ASN A 111 -3.86 -6.45 -7.84
C ASN A 111 -3.61 -5.98 -9.27
N LEU A 112 -2.44 -6.28 -9.81
CA LEU A 112 -2.06 -5.91 -11.19
C LEU A 112 -2.88 -6.62 -12.25
N ALA A 113 -3.40 -7.81 -11.92
CA ALA A 113 -4.26 -8.63 -12.77
C ALA A 113 -5.24 -9.41 -11.90
N GLU A 114 -6.31 -9.89 -12.51
CA GLU A 114 -7.22 -10.86 -11.88
C GLU A 114 -6.54 -12.23 -11.78
N GLY A 115 -6.87 -12.96 -10.72
CA GLY A 115 -6.29 -14.28 -10.44
C GLY A 115 -4.92 -14.19 -9.77
N GLY A 116 -4.06 -15.18 -10.01
CA GLY A 116 -2.77 -15.35 -9.36
C GLY A 116 -2.82 -16.44 -8.27
N GLU A 117 -1.64 -16.85 -7.81
CA GLU A 117 -1.51 -17.82 -6.72
C GLU A 117 -1.55 -17.12 -5.37
N PRO A 118 -2.41 -17.55 -4.42
CA PRO A 118 -2.45 -16.97 -3.08
C PRO A 118 -1.08 -17.04 -2.40
N LEU A 119 -0.66 -15.93 -1.79
CA LEU A 119 0.61 -15.91 -1.08
C LEU A 119 0.56 -16.81 0.17
N PRO A 120 1.62 -17.59 0.41
CA PRO A 120 1.71 -18.42 1.61
C PRO A 120 1.86 -17.55 2.87
N ASN A 121 1.44 -18.09 4.01
CA ASN A 121 1.65 -17.42 5.29
C ASN A 121 3.15 -17.30 5.59
N GLY A 122 3.58 -16.09 5.96
CA GLY A 122 4.99 -15.76 6.18
C GLY A 122 5.76 -15.41 4.90
N ALA A 123 5.08 -15.24 3.76
CA ALA A 123 5.73 -14.80 2.53
C ALA A 123 6.41 -13.44 2.72
N GLU A 124 7.55 -13.29 2.07
CA GLU A 124 8.27 -12.03 1.92
C GLU A 124 8.08 -11.52 0.50
N VAL A 125 7.69 -10.26 0.36
CA VAL A 125 7.43 -9.61 -0.92
C VAL A 125 8.05 -8.22 -0.96
N GLU A 126 8.40 -7.76 -2.16
CA GLU A 126 8.87 -6.40 -2.34
C GLU A 126 7.72 -5.41 -2.26
N GLY A 127 7.94 -4.31 -1.52
CA GLY A 127 7.06 -3.16 -1.51
C GLY A 127 7.08 -2.46 -2.87
N SER A 128 6.02 -1.77 -3.16
CA SER A 128 5.90 -1.06 -4.43
C SER A 128 5.89 0.44 -4.19
N THR A 129 6.40 1.18 -5.15
CA THR A 129 6.24 2.62 -5.25
C THR A 129 5.22 2.93 -6.35
N TYR A 130 4.67 4.14 -6.35
CA TYR A 130 3.80 4.56 -7.46
C TYR A 130 4.49 4.41 -8.80
N LEU A 131 5.75 4.77 -8.86
CA LEU A 131 6.53 4.72 -10.08
C LEU A 131 6.76 3.28 -10.54
N SER A 132 7.13 2.36 -9.65
CA SER A 132 7.32 0.95 -9.99
C SER A 132 6.03 0.31 -10.52
N LEU A 133 4.88 0.62 -9.90
CA LEU A 133 3.57 0.16 -10.37
C LEU A 133 3.23 0.68 -11.78
N GLN A 134 3.61 1.91 -12.09
CA GLN A 134 3.33 2.51 -13.39
C GLN A 134 4.24 1.94 -14.48
N VAL A 135 5.49 1.68 -14.15
CA VAL A 135 6.41 0.99 -15.07
C VAL A 135 5.90 -0.42 -15.41
N GLU A 136 5.40 -1.15 -14.42
CA GLU A 136 4.79 -2.48 -14.65
C GLU A 136 3.51 -2.41 -15.52
N ARG A 137 2.75 -1.31 -15.45
CA ARG A 137 1.55 -1.08 -16.27
C ARG A 137 1.85 -0.52 -17.66
N GLY A 138 3.11 -0.15 -17.95
CA GLY A 138 3.54 0.42 -19.22
C GLY A 138 3.10 1.89 -19.43
N SER A 139 3.08 2.36 -20.68
CA SER A 139 2.84 3.77 -21.01
C SER A 139 1.50 4.35 -20.51
N ARG A 140 0.45 3.52 -20.43
CA ARG A 140 -0.84 3.95 -19.84
C ARG A 140 -0.75 4.23 -18.35
N GLY A 141 0.11 3.48 -17.66
CA GLY A 141 0.36 3.69 -16.25
C GLY A 141 1.06 5.01 -15.98
N LEU A 142 2.08 5.38 -16.77
CA LEU A 142 2.79 6.66 -16.63
C LEU A 142 1.87 7.87 -16.79
N ALA A 143 0.95 7.83 -17.77
CA ALA A 143 -0.05 8.90 -17.95
C ALA A 143 -1.00 9.00 -16.74
N ALA A 144 -1.45 7.88 -16.18
CA ALA A 144 -2.29 7.87 -14.99
C ALA A 144 -1.54 8.39 -13.75
N TRP A 145 -0.26 8.03 -13.61
CA TRP A 145 0.60 8.50 -12.53
C TRP A 145 0.81 10.02 -12.59
N SER A 146 1.11 10.59 -13.76
CA SER A 146 1.26 12.04 -13.90
C SER A 146 -0.03 12.78 -13.53
N GLN A 147 -1.21 12.25 -13.92
CA GLN A 147 -2.49 12.83 -13.53
C GLN A 147 -2.73 12.77 -12.00
N LEU A 148 -2.37 11.68 -11.35
CA LEU A 148 -2.47 11.57 -9.89
C LEU A 148 -1.56 12.57 -9.20
N LEU A 149 -0.30 12.72 -9.65
CA LEU A 149 0.61 13.74 -9.12
C LEU A 149 0.06 15.15 -9.28
N LEU A 150 -0.54 15.44 -10.44
CA LEU A 150 -1.13 16.74 -10.69
C LEU A 150 -2.35 17.03 -9.81
N GLN A 151 -3.21 16.04 -9.61
CA GLN A 151 -4.33 16.14 -8.66
C GLN A 151 -3.84 16.33 -7.22
N GLU A 152 -2.75 15.65 -6.84
CA GLU A 152 -2.12 15.80 -5.54
C GLU A 152 -1.56 17.22 -5.35
N LEU A 153 -0.88 17.77 -6.35
CA LEU A 153 -0.38 19.15 -6.36
C LEU A 153 -1.53 20.17 -6.28
N GLU A 154 -2.62 19.97 -7.01
CA GLU A 154 -3.80 20.84 -6.96
C GLU A 154 -4.49 20.76 -5.58
N ARG A 155 -4.58 19.58 -4.99
CA ARG A 155 -5.10 19.40 -3.64
C ARG A 155 -4.22 20.14 -2.64
N TRP A 156 -2.91 20.00 -2.71
CA TRP A 156 -1.98 20.70 -1.83
C TRP A 156 -2.08 22.21 -1.95
N GLN A 157 -2.20 22.76 -3.14
CA GLN A 157 -2.41 24.21 -3.33
C GLN A 157 -3.67 24.69 -2.61
N LYS A 158 -4.72 23.87 -2.56
CA LYS A 158 -5.96 24.17 -1.84
C LYS A 158 -5.80 24.06 -0.32
N GLU A 159 -5.16 23.02 0.15
CA GLU A 159 -4.98 22.71 1.58
C GLU A 159 -3.92 23.59 2.25
N LEU A 160 -2.92 24.06 1.49
CA LEU A 160 -1.90 25.01 1.95
C LEU A 160 -2.49 26.32 2.53
N SER A 161 -3.72 26.67 2.16
CA SER A 161 -4.41 27.81 2.75
C SER A 161 -4.99 27.56 4.15
N GLN A 162 -5.02 26.29 4.61
CA GLN A 162 -5.71 25.86 5.83
C GLN A 162 -4.82 25.20 6.88
N LEU A 163 -3.59 24.78 6.53
CA LEU A 163 -2.66 24.09 7.44
C LEU A 163 -1.65 25.05 8.10
N PRO A 164 -1.16 24.71 9.31
CA PRO A 164 0.00 25.38 9.89
C PRO A 164 1.21 25.23 8.95
N GLU A 165 1.87 26.35 8.66
CA GLU A 165 2.91 26.50 7.63
C GLU A 165 4.10 25.57 7.78
N GLU A 166 4.41 25.11 9.00
CA GLU A 166 5.54 24.21 9.24
C GLU A 166 5.30 22.77 8.83
N GLU A 167 4.06 22.29 8.88
CA GLU A 167 3.73 20.89 8.61
C GLU A 167 3.71 20.60 7.10
N TRP A 168 3.09 21.47 6.34
CA TRP A 168 3.01 21.24 4.89
C TRP A 168 4.36 21.46 4.16
N TYR A 169 5.22 22.37 4.66
CA TYR A 169 6.57 22.53 4.11
C TYR A 169 7.38 21.25 4.22
N LYS A 170 7.41 20.65 5.41
CA LYS A 170 8.10 19.37 5.65
C LYS A 170 7.53 18.24 4.80
N GLU A 171 6.23 18.25 4.58
CA GLU A 171 5.58 17.25 3.71
C GLU A 171 6.01 17.43 2.25
N LEU A 172 6.01 18.64 1.73
CA LEU A 172 6.47 18.89 0.36
C LEU A 172 7.96 18.57 0.19
N GLU A 173 8.79 18.96 1.15
CA GLU A 173 10.22 18.64 1.16
C GLU A 173 10.43 17.12 1.05
N ARG A 174 9.74 16.36 1.88
CA ARG A 174 9.79 14.90 1.89
C ARG A 174 9.31 14.29 0.57
N GLN A 175 8.25 14.83 -0.02
CA GLN A 175 7.74 14.36 -1.30
C GLN A 175 8.71 14.65 -2.45
N MET A 176 9.38 15.80 -2.42
CA MET A 176 10.41 16.11 -3.40
C MET A 176 11.62 15.17 -3.28
N ASP A 177 12.03 14.81 -2.04
CA ASP A 177 13.08 13.81 -1.79
C ASP A 177 12.68 12.43 -2.30
N TYR A 178 11.44 12.05 -2.08
CA TYR A 178 10.89 10.81 -2.60
C TYR A 178 10.96 10.78 -4.14
N TRP A 179 10.51 11.85 -4.82
CA TRP A 179 10.59 11.92 -6.28
C TRP A 179 12.02 11.94 -6.81
N LEU A 180 12.94 12.62 -6.11
CA LEU A 180 14.37 12.58 -6.46
C LEU A 180 14.91 11.16 -6.42
N SER A 181 14.61 10.39 -5.37
CA SER A 181 15.02 9.00 -5.23
C SER A 181 14.43 8.11 -6.34
N GLU A 182 13.11 8.19 -6.55
CA GLU A 182 12.40 7.38 -7.53
C GLU A 182 12.83 7.68 -8.97
N LEU A 183 12.92 8.96 -9.32
CA LEU A 183 13.33 9.37 -10.66
C LEU A 183 14.81 9.09 -10.92
N GLY A 184 15.65 9.10 -9.88
CA GLY A 184 17.05 8.72 -9.99
C GLY A 184 17.23 7.27 -10.47
N GLN A 185 16.32 6.38 -10.07
CA GLN A 185 16.30 4.97 -10.45
C GLN A 185 15.44 4.69 -11.70
N ALA A 186 14.66 5.66 -12.15
CA ALA A 186 13.72 5.51 -13.25
C ALA A 186 14.42 5.39 -14.62
N GLY A 187 13.77 4.69 -15.54
CA GLY A 187 14.18 4.63 -16.94
C GLY A 187 14.02 5.99 -17.67
N VAL A 188 14.68 6.12 -18.81
CA VAL A 188 14.71 7.35 -19.63
C VAL A 188 13.30 7.85 -19.98
N GLU A 189 12.39 6.96 -20.36
CA GLU A 189 11.01 7.31 -20.72
C GLU A 189 10.24 7.93 -19.56
N THR A 190 10.41 7.40 -18.36
CA THR A 190 9.76 7.90 -17.15
C THR A 190 10.26 9.29 -16.79
N ARG A 191 11.58 9.50 -16.85
CA ARG A 191 12.21 10.81 -16.60
C ARG A 191 11.77 11.83 -17.63
N ARG A 192 11.69 11.45 -18.90
CA ARG A 192 11.19 12.31 -19.98
C ARG A 192 9.75 12.74 -19.71
N HIS A 193 8.87 11.77 -19.39
CA HIS A 193 7.47 12.05 -19.11
C HIS A 193 7.28 12.95 -17.89
N PHE A 194 8.03 12.71 -16.80
CA PHE A 194 8.04 13.61 -15.64
C PHE A 194 8.45 15.03 -16.02
N ARG A 195 9.52 15.17 -16.81
CA ARG A 195 10.04 16.48 -17.24
C ARG A 195 9.06 17.25 -18.12
N GLU A 196 8.33 16.56 -18.99
CA GLU A 196 7.40 17.18 -19.93
C GLU A 196 6.04 17.51 -19.30
N GLU A 197 5.52 16.66 -18.44
CA GLU A 197 4.14 16.74 -17.95
C GLU A 197 4.03 17.25 -16.50
N VAL A 198 4.94 16.84 -15.62
CA VAL A 198 4.83 17.09 -14.17
C VAL A 198 5.67 18.30 -13.75
N LEU A 199 6.92 18.37 -14.20
CA LEU A 199 7.88 19.37 -13.76
C LEU A 199 7.39 20.81 -13.97
N PRO A 200 6.77 21.20 -15.10
CA PRO A 200 6.31 22.58 -15.29
C PRO A 200 5.27 23.03 -14.25
N ARG A 201 4.38 22.14 -13.87
CA ARG A 201 3.35 22.42 -12.85
C ARG A 201 3.94 22.42 -11.44
N LEU A 202 4.90 21.54 -11.16
CA LEU A 202 5.65 21.56 -9.92
C LEU A 202 6.42 22.88 -9.76
N GLU A 203 7.04 23.38 -10.83
CA GLU A 203 7.72 24.69 -10.83
C GLU A 203 6.78 25.83 -10.47
N GLU A 204 5.57 25.82 -11.00
CA GLU A 204 4.55 26.83 -10.69
C GLU A 204 4.14 26.76 -9.22
N ALA A 205 3.86 25.55 -8.71
CA ALA A 205 3.50 25.32 -7.31
C ALA A 205 4.61 25.77 -6.36
N VAL A 206 5.86 25.37 -6.61
CA VAL A 206 7.03 25.77 -5.81
C VAL A 206 7.26 27.28 -5.85
N ARG A 207 7.05 27.92 -7.00
CA ARG A 207 7.18 29.40 -7.13
C ARG A 207 6.19 30.13 -6.23
N GLU A 208 4.94 29.73 -6.23
CA GLU A 208 3.90 30.31 -5.37
C GLU A 208 4.22 30.10 -3.89
N LEU A 209 4.67 28.91 -3.55
CA LEU A 209 5.10 28.55 -2.21
C LEU A 209 6.28 29.40 -1.70
N LYS A 210 7.31 29.53 -2.53
CA LYS A 210 8.48 30.37 -2.20
C LYS A 210 8.04 31.81 -1.96
N ARG A 211 7.10 32.33 -2.75
CA ARG A 211 6.57 33.68 -2.54
C ARG A 211 5.97 33.81 -1.14
N ARG A 212 5.10 32.89 -0.74
CA ARG A 212 4.45 32.88 0.58
C ARG A 212 5.46 32.72 1.72
N LEU A 213 6.43 31.80 1.58
CA LEU A 213 7.48 31.62 2.60
C LEU A 213 8.30 32.90 2.82
N ARG A 214 8.64 33.62 1.76
CA ARG A 214 9.35 34.91 1.86
C ARG A 214 8.50 35.98 2.53
N GLU A 215 7.19 36.06 2.25
CA GLU A 215 6.26 36.95 2.95
C GLU A 215 6.21 36.68 4.46
N LEU A 216 6.48 35.43 4.87
CA LEU A 216 6.51 34.97 6.24
C LEU A 216 7.90 34.99 6.87
N HIS A 217 8.89 35.60 6.20
CA HIS A 217 10.30 35.67 6.65
C HIS A 217 10.97 34.30 6.83
N LYS A 218 10.55 33.28 6.03
CA LYS A 218 11.10 31.92 6.02
C LYS A 218 12.00 31.71 4.76
N GLU A 219 13.01 32.56 4.61
CA GLU A 219 13.89 32.53 3.44
C GLU A 219 14.62 31.19 3.29
N LYS A 220 15.07 30.58 4.41
CA LYS A 220 15.79 29.30 4.38
C LYS A 220 14.95 28.18 3.79
N ASP A 221 13.67 28.11 4.16
CA ASP A 221 12.75 27.09 3.69
C ASP A 221 12.46 27.28 2.19
N ALA A 222 12.33 28.53 1.76
CA ALA A 222 12.19 28.86 0.34
C ALA A 222 13.43 28.47 -0.50
N ASP A 223 14.64 28.63 0.06
CA ASP A 223 15.89 28.27 -0.62
C ASP A 223 16.06 26.75 -0.71
N ILE A 224 15.66 25.98 0.30
CA ILE A 224 15.68 24.52 0.27
C ILE A 224 14.77 23.98 -0.83
N LEU A 225 13.55 24.50 -0.96
CA LEU A 225 12.64 24.11 -2.05
C LEU A 225 13.23 24.40 -3.43
N GLU A 226 13.95 25.52 -3.58
CA GLU A 226 14.61 25.85 -4.83
C GLU A 226 15.73 24.87 -5.18
N ILE A 227 16.55 24.50 -4.20
CA ILE A 227 17.63 23.53 -4.38
C ILE A 227 17.07 22.19 -4.84
N LYS A 228 16.03 21.69 -4.18
CA LYS A 228 15.39 20.41 -4.54
C LYS A 228 14.73 20.44 -5.91
N LEU A 229 14.10 21.56 -6.27
CA LEU A 229 13.54 21.75 -7.61
C LEU A 229 14.62 21.73 -8.69
N GLU A 230 15.77 22.38 -8.46
CA GLU A 230 16.90 22.34 -9.38
C GLU A 230 17.52 20.94 -9.50
N GLU A 231 17.52 20.16 -8.42
CA GLU A 231 17.94 18.76 -8.47
C GLU A 231 17.00 17.92 -9.35
N LEU A 232 15.67 18.08 -9.19
CA LEU A 232 14.66 17.40 -10.02
C LEU A 232 14.79 17.76 -11.51
N LYS A 233 15.18 18.99 -11.84
CA LYS A 233 15.43 19.43 -13.22
C LYS A 233 16.62 18.74 -13.87
N ARG A 234 17.61 18.31 -13.08
CA ARG A 234 18.83 17.68 -13.56
C ARG A 234 18.69 16.18 -13.87
N ILE A 235 17.64 15.56 -13.34
CA ILE A 235 17.30 14.17 -13.60
C ILE A 235 16.66 14.00 -14.97
#